data_4c865183b4586cd0dd5569125a584270
#
_entry.id   4c865183b4586cd0dd5569125a584270
#
_cell.length_a   1.000
_cell.length_b   1.000
_cell.length_c   1.000
_cell.angle_alpha   90.00
_cell.angle_beta   90.00
_cell.angle_gamma   90.00
#
_symmetry.space_group_name_H-M   'P 1'
#
loop_
_entity.id
_entity.type
_entity.pdbx_description
1 polymer ?
#
loop_
_entity_poly.entity_id
_entity_poly.type
_entity_poly.pdbx_seq_one_letter_code
_entity_poly.pdbx_strand_id
1 'polypeptide(L)'
;LNMNLVFRLIWIVIKCLSRPVARNPKLPSRLNFRVMPTDCDLNMHMTNARYFSFMDLGRVDVMLKTAIRHGFFKERWGPMIGTSFIRFRRALPPFTKFQLVSDIIDHDDKWIYMEQRIEVQGELYAVAYFKGLFRAPDGNVESHRVMQKLNRSELVESRTELPTVFYQMEKVSRQIQ
;
A
#
# COMPACT_ATOMS: atom_id res chain seq x y z
N LEU A 1 15.70 11.75 -2.62
CA LEU A 1 15.12 10.45 -3.06
C LEU A 1 16.27 9.53 -3.42
N ASN A 2 16.35 8.35 -2.80
CA ASN A 2 17.39 7.38 -3.15
C ASN A 2 17.17 6.90 -4.59
N MET A 3 18.19 7.05 -5.42
CA MET A 3 18.20 6.71 -6.86
C MET A 3 17.65 5.29 -7.13
N ASN A 4 17.94 4.34 -6.25
CA ASN A 4 17.42 2.97 -6.30
C ASN A 4 15.87 2.87 -6.23
N LEU A 5 15.21 3.72 -5.43
CA LEU A 5 13.74 3.74 -5.36
C LEU A 5 13.11 4.36 -6.61
N VAL A 6 13.76 5.36 -7.21
CA VAL A 6 13.30 5.97 -8.47
C VAL A 6 13.34 4.95 -9.60
N PHE A 7 14.42 4.19 -9.74
CA PHE A 7 14.50 3.10 -10.72
C PHE A 7 13.43 2.03 -10.51
N ARG A 8 13.17 1.65 -9.26
CA ARG A 8 12.10 0.69 -8.93
C ARG A 8 10.71 1.24 -9.27
N LEU A 9 10.48 2.51 -9.00
CA LEU A 9 9.23 3.19 -9.37
C LEU A 9 9.04 3.21 -10.88
N ILE A 10 10.06 3.66 -11.63
CA ILE A 10 10.04 3.67 -13.09
C ILE A 10 9.77 2.27 -13.63
N TRP A 11 10.43 1.24 -13.11
CA TRP A 11 10.21 -0.14 -13.49
C TRP A 11 8.78 -0.59 -13.26
N ILE A 12 8.15 -0.22 -12.11
CA ILE A 12 6.74 -0.54 -11.82
C ILE A 12 5.83 0.16 -12.82
N VAL A 13 6.08 1.44 -13.11
CA VAL A 13 5.28 2.20 -14.09
C VAL A 13 5.37 1.56 -15.47
N ILE A 14 6.58 1.27 -15.96
CA ILE A 14 6.80 0.59 -17.25
C ILE A 14 6.10 -0.77 -17.26
N LYS A 15 6.27 -1.56 -16.21
CA LYS A 15 5.65 -2.88 -16.08
C LYS A 15 4.12 -2.81 -16.02
N CYS A 16 3.56 -1.75 -15.46
CA CYS A 16 2.12 -1.52 -15.44
C CYS A 16 1.60 -1.12 -16.83
N LEU A 17 2.33 -0.24 -17.53
CA LEU A 17 1.97 0.23 -18.87
C LEU A 17 2.13 -0.87 -19.94
N SER A 18 3.13 -1.75 -19.82
CA SER A 18 3.40 -2.84 -20.77
C SER A 18 2.54 -4.08 -20.59
N ARG A 19 1.74 -4.17 -19.53
CA ARG A 19 0.86 -5.32 -19.28
C ARG A 19 -0.53 -5.08 -19.81
N PRO A 20 -1.11 -6.06 -20.55
CA PRO A 20 -2.49 -5.92 -21.00
C PRO A 20 -3.43 -5.74 -19.80
N VAL A 21 -4.47 -4.95 -20.01
CA VAL A 21 -5.50 -4.52 -19.04
C VAL A 21 -6.24 -5.67 -18.33
N ALA A 22 -5.88 -6.92 -18.60
CA ALA A 22 -6.55 -8.14 -18.14
C ALA A 22 -6.32 -8.50 -16.65
N ARG A 23 -5.65 -7.67 -15.84
CA ARG A 23 -5.56 -7.95 -14.40
C ARG A 23 -6.86 -7.56 -13.71
N ASN A 24 -7.49 -8.56 -13.11
CA ASN A 24 -8.65 -8.37 -12.27
C ASN A 24 -8.30 -7.38 -11.14
N PRO A 25 -8.90 -6.16 -11.08
CA PRO A 25 -8.62 -5.17 -10.04
C PRO A 25 -9.00 -5.68 -8.64
N LYS A 26 -9.77 -6.77 -8.57
CA LYS A 26 -10.24 -7.42 -7.35
C LYS A 26 -9.13 -8.26 -6.67
N LEU A 27 -8.05 -8.58 -7.37
CA LEU A 27 -6.97 -9.38 -6.81
C LEU A 27 -5.88 -8.51 -6.17
N PRO A 28 -5.27 -9.00 -5.06
CA PRO A 28 -4.13 -8.32 -4.43
C PRO A 28 -3.01 -8.04 -5.42
N SER A 29 -2.32 -6.93 -5.21
CA SER A 29 -1.08 -6.67 -5.91
C SER A 29 0.04 -7.53 -5.35
N ARG A 30 0.81 -8.16 -6.22
CA ARG A 30 1.98 -8.96 -5.86
C ARG A 30 3.20 -8.47 -6.64
N LEU A 31 4.17 -7.92 -5.91
CA LEU A 31 5.43 -7.42 -6.46
C LEU A 31 6.59 -8.19 -5.85
N ASN A 32 7.50 -8.67 -6.70
CA ASN A 32 8.71 -9.35 -6.24
C ASN A 32 9.87 -8.37 -6.24
N PHE A 33 10.60 -8.35 -5.14
CA PHE A 33 11.77 -7.52 -4.93
C PHE A 33 12.95 -8.34 -4.38
N ARG A 34 14.11 -7.72 -4.36
CA ARG A 34 15.31 -8.21 -3.67
C ARG A 34 15.84 -7.08 -2.81
N VAL A 35 16.21 -7.40 -1.57
CA VAL A 35 16.91 -6.48 -0.67
C VAL A 35 18.31 -6.22 -1.23
N MET A 36 18.65 -4.95 -1.43
CA MET A 36 19.99 -4.55 -1.85
C MET A 36 20.78 -4.09 -0.62
N PRO A 37 22.12 -4.18 -0.62
CA PRO A 37 22.93 -3.66 0.49
C PRO A 37 22.62 -2.20 0.84
N THR A 38 22.25 -1.38 -0.16
CA THR A 38 21.81 0.01 0.02
C THR A 38 20.44 0.17 0.71
N ASP A 39 19.72 -0.91 0.92
CA ASP A 39 18.48 -0.93 1.68
C ASP A 39 18.71 -1.29 3.15
N CYS A 40 19.94 -1.69 3.52
CA CYS A 40 20.31 -2.21 4.85
C CYS A 40 20.98 -1.14 5.71
N ASP A 41 20.94 -1.35 7.01
CA ASP A 41 21.69 -0.62 8.02
C ASP A 41 23.03 -1.32 8.38
N LEU A 42 23.70 -0.82 9.42
CA LEU A 42 24.96 -1.39 9.92
C LEU A 42 24.80 -2.82 10.47
N ASN A 43 23.58 -3.21 10.86
CA ASN A 43 23.27 -4.57 11.32
C ASN A 43 23.04 -5.54 10.16
N MET A 44 23.25 -5.09 8.92
CA MET A 44 23.05 -5.87 7.70
C MET A 44 21.59 -6.40 7.56
N HIS A 45 20.61 -5.61 7.99
CA HIS A 45 19.21 -5.88 7.79
C HIS A 45 18.52 -4.68 7.13
N MET A 46 17.44 -4.95 6.37
CA MET A 46 16.66 -3.89 5.76
C MET A 46 16.13 -2.92 6.80
N THR A 47 16.42 -1.61 6.63
CA THR A 47 16.02 -0.58 7.59
C THR A 47 14.50 -0.42 7.64
N ASN A 48 13.94 -0.03 8.80
CA ASN A 48 12.50 0.18 8.96
C ASN A 48 11.93 1.15 7.93
N ALA A 49 12.65 2.22 7.59
CA ALA A 49 12.23 3.18 6.58
C ALA A 49 12.09 2.55 5.18
N ARG A 50 12.89 1.53 4.88
CA ARG A 50 12.83 0.83 3.60
C ARG A 50 11.58 -0.02 3.45
N TYR A 51 11.07 -0.61 4.53
CA TYR A 51 9.78 -1.30 4.50
C TYR A 51 8.69 -0.36 4.00
N PHE A 52 8.58 0.85 4.56
CA PHE A 52 7.62 1.86 4.10
C PHE A 52 7.84 2.25 2.64
N SER A 53 9.10 2.42 2.22
CA SER A 53 9.42 2.76 0.83
C SER A 53 8.98 1.68 -0.16
N PHE A 54 9.15 0.39 0.15
CA PHE A 54 8.63 -0.71 -0.67
C PHE A 54 7.11 -0.76 -0.64
N MET A 55 6.51 -0.51 0.51
CA MET A 55 5.06 -0.44 0.66
C MET A 55 4.44 0.71 -0.16
N ASP A 56 5.14 1.86 -0.29
CA ASP A 56 4.75 2.93 -1.23
C ASP A 56 4.68 2.41 -2.66
N LEU A 57 5.69 1.66 -3.10
CA LEU A 57 5.69 1.06 -4.44
C LEU A 57 4.51 0.09 -4.65
N GLY A 58 4.15 -0.68 -3.62
CA GLY A 58 2.98 -1.56 -3.65
C GLY A 58 1.67 -0.79 -3.80
N ARG A 59 1.52 0.32 -3.08
CA ARG A 59 0.34 1.20 -3.19
C ARG A 59 0.25 1.85 -4.58
N VAL A 60 1.39 2.30 -5.11
CA VAL A 60 1.45 2.83 -6.49
C VAL A 60 1.01 1.77 -7.49
N ASP A 61 1.44 0.50 -7.37
CA ASP A 61 1.02 -0.57 -8.29
C ASP A 61 -0.49 -0.84 -8.20
N VAL A 62 -1.08 -0.86 -6.99
CA VAL A 62 -2.54 -0.96 -6.80
C VAL A 62 -3.25 0.20 -7.48
N MET A 63 -2.77 1.43 -7.29
CA MET A 63 -3.35 2.61 -7.89
C MET A 63 -3.24 2.64 -9.41
N LEU A 64 -2.06 2.35 -9.96
CA LEU A 64 -1.85 2.37 -11.41
C LEU A 64 -2.72 1.35 -12.12
N LYS A 65 -2.91 0.15 -11.56
CA LYS A 65 -3.82 -0.86 -12.12
C LYS A 65 -5.25 -0.37 -12.26
N THR A 66 -5.65 0.53 -11.38
CA THR A 66 -7.00 1.10 -11.31
C THR A 66 -7.09 2.47 -11.96
N ALA A 67 -6.13 3.35 -11.73
CA ALA A 67 -6.11 4.72 -12.24
C ALA A 67 -6.08 4.81 -13.77
N ILE A 68 -5.30 3.93 -14.41
CA ILE A 68 -5.21 3.85 -15.88
C ILE A 68 -6.58 3.44 -16.47
N ARG A 69 -7.32 2.60 -15.77
CA ARG A 69 -8.59 2.05 -16.25
C ARG A 69 -9.79 2.94 -15.97
N HIS A 70 -9.77 3.74 -14.90
CA HIS A 70 -10.96 4.41 -14.37
C HIS A 70 -10.84 5.94 -14.26
N GLY A 71 -9.82 6.54 -14.89
CA GLY A 71 -9.76 8.00 -15.05
C GLY A 71 -9.45 8.79 -13.77
N PHE A 72 -8.82 8.19 -12.75
CA PHE A 72 -8.38 8.88 -11.53
C PHE A 72 -7.53 10.13 -11.84
N PHE A 73 -6.70 10.08 -12.89
CA PHE A 73 -5.89 11.22 -13.33
C PHE A 73 -6.73 12.40 -13.84
N LYS A 74 -7.89 12.13 -14.49
CA LYS A 74 -8.79 13.19 -14.97
C LYS A 74 -9.43 13.96 -13.82
N GLU A 75 -9.72 13.27 -12.71
CA GLU A 75 -10.36 13.85 -11.53
C GLU A 75 -9.34 14.40 -10.53
N ARG A 76 -8.05 14.30 -10.81
CA ARG A 76 -6.94 14.76 -9.94
C ARG A 76 -7.03 14.21 -8.51
N TRP A 77 -7.46 12.96 -8.35
CA TRP A 77 -7.51 12.32 -7.05
C TRP A 77 -6.12 11.87 -6.62
N GLY A 78 -5.68 12.36 -5.47
CA GLY A 78 -4.41 11.99 -4.84
C GLY A 78 -4.64 11.17 -3.56
N PRO A 79 -3.93 10.05 -3.36
CA PRO A 79 -4.01 9.28 -2.13
C PRO A 79 -3.26 9.98 -1.00
N MET A 80 -3.83 9.93 0.20
CA MET A 80 -3.19 10.41 1.41
C MET A 80 -3.29 9.34 2.50
N ILE A 81 -2.19 9.10 3.21
CA ILE A 81 -2.15 8.22 4.36
C ILE A 81 -2.36 9.06 5.62
N GLY A 82 -3.34 8.69 6.42
CA GLY A 82 -3.62 9.31 7.73
C GLY A 82 -2.88 8.62 8.86
N THR A 83 -2.94 7.29 8.88
CA THR A 83 -2.36 6.48 9.95
C THR A 83 -1.80 5.18 9.38
N SER A 84 -0.72 4.68 9.97
CA SER A 84 -0.15 3.39 9.63
C SER A 84 0.29 2.65 10.86
N PHE A 85 0.14 1.33 10.82
CA PHE A 85 0.69 0.40 11.80
C PHE A 85 1.51 -0.64 11.07
N ILE A 86 2.72 -0.94 11.57
CA ILE A 86 3.55 -2.01 11.03
C ILE A 86 4.04 -2.91 12.15
N ARG A 87 4.02 -4.22 11.90
CA ARG A 87 4.60 -5.25 12.76
C ARG A 87 5.70 -5.96 12.00
N PHE A 88 6.93 -5.82 12.49
CA PHE A 88 8.08 -6.58 12.02
C PHE A 88 8.14 -7.92 12.77
N ARG A 89 8.30 -9.00 12.05
CA ARG A 89 8.37 -10.35 12.61
C ARG A 89 9.74 -10.99 12.45
N ARG A 90 10.38 -10.75 11.31
CA ARG A 90 11.69 -11.28 10.97
C ARG A 90 12.50 -10.23 10.21
N ALA A 91 13.81 -10.20 10.44
CA ALA A 91 14.72 -9.33 9.70
C ALA A 91 14.92 -9.83 8.26
N LEU A 92 15.16 -8.88 7.35
CA LEU A 92 15.44 -9.15 5.94
C LEU A 92 16.92 -8.83 5.65
N PRO A 93 17.80 -9.83 5.57
CA PRO A 93 19.20 -9.61 5.23
C PRO A 93 19.37 -9.24 3.74
N PRO A 94 20.56 -8.71 3.36
CA PRO A 94 20.87 -8.37 1.97
C PRO A 94 20.65 -9.58 1.05
N PHE A 95 20.30 -9.26 -0.20
CA PHE A 95 20.05 -10.22 -1.29
C PHE A 95 18.84 -11.14 -1.11
N THR A 96 18.11 -11.06 0.00
CA THR A 96 16.88 -11.80 0.20
C THR A 96 15.83 -11.38 -0.84
N LYS A 97 15.28 -12.38 -1.55
CA LYS A 97 14.13 -12.19 -2.43
C LYS A 97 12.85 -12.22 -1.59
N PHE A 98 11.97 -11.26 -1.77
CA PHE A 98 10.70 -11.21 -1.07
C PHE A 98 9.55 -10.80 -2.01
N GLN A 99 8.35 -11.16 -1.63
CA GLN A 99 7.13 -10.72 -2.28
C GLN A 99 6.42 -9.70 -1.39
N LEU A 100 6.07 -8.55 -1.96
CA LEU A 100 5.16 -7.59 -1.37
C LEU A 100 3.76 -7.84 -1.89
N VAL A 101 2.85 -8.17 -1.00
CA VAL A 101 1.41 -8.35 -1.27
C VAL A 101 0.70 -7.12 -0.73
N SER A 102 -0.11 -6.46 -1.56
CA SER A 102 -0.87 -5.26 -1.18
C SER A 102 -2.33 -5.44 -1.55
N ASP A 103 -3.22 -5.26 -0.60
CA ASP A 103 -4.66 -5.43 -0.79
C ASP A 103 -5.45 -4.36 -0.03
N ILE A 104 -6.57 -3.95 -0.63
CA ILE A 104 -7.59 -3.15 0.07
C ILE A 104 -8.51 -4.13 0.76
N ILE A 105 -8.65 -4.01 2.06
CA ILE A 105 -9.33 -5.00 2.90
C ILE A 105 -10.63 -4.50 3.51
N ASP A 106 -10.80 -3.16 3.59
CA ASP A 106 -12.00 -2.56 4.14
C ASP A 106 -12.13 -1.08 3.76
N HIS A 107 -13.29 -0.49 3.96
CA HIS A 107 -13.53 0.95 3.89
C HIS A 107 -14.73 1.36 4.77
N ASP A 108 -14.73 2.59 5.25
CA ASP A 108 -15.87 3.28 5.83
C ASP A 108 -16.28 4.47 4.94
N ASP A 109 -17.12 5.38 5.39
CA ASP A 109 -17.60 6.53 4.60
C ASP A 109 -16.48 7.42 4.06
N LYS A 110 -15.37 7.54 4.80
CA LYS A 110 -14.26 8.43 4.53
C LYS A 110 -12.96 7.71 4.20
N TRP A 111 -12.69 6.62 4.90
CA TRP A 111 -11.38 6.00 4.93
C TRP A 111 -11.36 4.66 4.19
N ILE A 112 -10.21 4.33 3.65
CA ILE A 112 -9.90 3.07 3.00
C ILE A 112 -8.80 2.40 3.80
N TYR A 113 -8.97 1.13 4.08
CA TYR A 113 -8.03 0.31 4.85
C TYR A 113 -7.31 -0.66 3.93
N MET A 114 -5.98 -0.65 4.00
CA MET A 114 -5.13 -1.50 3.19
C MET A 114 -4.21 -2.34 4.06
N GLU A 115 -4.10 -3.62 3.73
CA GLU A 115 -3.10 -4.53 4.29
C GLU A 115 -1.95 -4.69 3.30
N GLN A 116 -0.72 -4.64 3.82
CA GLN A 116 0.47 -4.95 3.04
C GLN A 116 1.33 -5.96 3.79
N ARG A 117 1.68 -7.05 3.13
CA ARG A 117 2.51 -8.12 3.68
C ARG A 117 3.80 -8.24 2.91
N ILE A 118 4.90 -8.46 3.63
CA ILE A 118 6.18 -8.87 3.08
C ILE A 118 6.38 -10.34 3.41
N GLU A 119 6.50 -11.15 2.38
CA GLU A 119 6.58 -12.60 2.46
C GLU A 119 7.85 -13.10 1.78
N VAL A 120 8.54 -14.05 2.42
CA VAL A 120 9.70 -14.77 1.86
C VAL A 120 9.33 -16.25 1.81
N GLN A 121 9.30 -16.83 0.61
CA GLN A 121 8.93 -18.24 0.41
C GLN A 121 7.58 -18.64 1.05
N GLY A 122 6.63 -17.68 1.08
CA GLY A 122 5.32 -17.88 1.71
C GLY A 122 5.26 -17.59 3.21
N GLU A 123 6.39 -17.37 3.88
CA GLU A 123 6.44 -16.99 5.29
C GLU A 123 6.32 -15.47 5.49
N LEU A 124 5.55 -15.06 6.50
CA LEU A 124 5.31 -13.65 6.82
C LEU A 124 6.49 -13.04 7.60
N TYR A 125 7.14 -12.05 7.00
CA TYR A 125 8.24 -11.29 7.60
C TYR A 125 7.81 -9.96 8.20
N ALA A 126 6.88 -9.27 7.55
CA ALA A 126 6.28 -8.06 8.09
C ALA A 126 4.84 -7.92 7.59
N VAL A 127 3.98 -7.31 8.39
CA VAL A 127 2.63 -6.91 8.00
C VAL A 127 2.39 -5.47 8.42
N ALA A 128 1.76 -4.70 7.54
CA ALA A 128 1.37 -3.33 7.81
C ALA A 128 -0.09 -3.10 7.43
N TYR A 129 -0.73 -2.24 8.21
CA TYR A 129 -2.07 -1.74 7.95
C TYR A 129 -2.01 -0.23 7.75
N PHE A 130 -2.66 0.25 6.72
CA PHE A 130 -2.73 1.67 6.37
C PHE A 130 -4.17 2.12 6.34
N LYS A 131 -4.43 3.26 6.99
CA LYS A 131 -5.65 4.01 6.90
C LYS A 131 -5.40 5.23 6.03
N GLY A 132 -6.06 5.33 4.90
CA GLY A 132 -5.86 6.39 3.92
C GLY A 132 -7.16 6.88 3.33
N LEU A 133 -7.09 7.97 2.60
CA LEU A 133 -8.19 8.54 1.83
C LEU A 133 -7.70 9.09 0.50
N PHE A 134 -8.61 9.43 -0.38
CA PHE A 134 -8.32 10.20 -1.59
C PHE A 134 -8.74 11.65 -1.41
N ARG A 135 -7.93 12.55 -1.93
CA ARG A 135 -8.21 13.98 -1.93
C ARG A 135 -8.27 14.50 -3.36
N ALA A 136 -9.29 15.29 -3.64
CA ALA A 136 -9.48 16.06 -4.85
C ALA A 136 -9.25 17.55 -4.58
N PRO A 137 -9.17 18.42 -5.59
CA PRO A 137 -9.01 19.86 -5.40
C PRO A 137 -10.12 20.50 -4.56
N ASP A 138 -11.32 19.95 -4.60
CA ASP A 138 -12.52 20.40 -3.90
C ASP A 138 -12.71 19.77 -2.49
N GLY A 139 -11.86 18.83 -2.10
CA GLY A 139 -11.92 18.22 -0.78
C GLY A 139 -11.63 16.72 -0.74
N ASN A 140 -12.12 16.06 0.31
CA ASN A 140 -11.96 14.62 0.45
C ASN A 140 -12.95 13.88 -0.45
N VAL A 141 -12.47 12.84 -1.11
CA VAL A 141 -13.31 11.96 -1.92
C VAL A 141 -13.89 10.88 -1.01
N GLU A 142 -15.20 10.70 -1.07
CA GLU A 142 -15.89 9.64 -0.33
C GLU A 142 -15.37 8.26 -0.75
N SER A 143 -15.13 7.38 0.21
CA SER A 143 -14.51 6.09 -0.03
C SER A 143 -15.33 5.21 -0.99
N HIS A 144 -16.66 5.24 -0.89
CA HIS A 144 -17.55 4.47 -1.77
C HIS A 144 -17.37 4.83 -3.25
N ARG A 145 -17.13 6.12 -3.59
CA ARG A 145 -16.85 6.54 -4.98
C ARG A 145 -15.54 5.94 -5.48
N VAL A 146 -14.54 5.89 -4.60
CA VAL A 146 -13.26 5.24 -4.90
C VAL A 146 -13.47 3.74 -5.11
N MET A 147 -14.19 3.06 -4.21
CA MET A 147 -14.47 1.62 -4.31
C MET A 147 -15.28 1.27 -5.55
N GLN A 148 -16.25 2.09 -5.92
CA GLN A 148 -17.02 1.92 -7.14
C GLN A 148 -16.11 1.98 -8.39
N LYS A 149 -15.19 2.95 -8.45
CA LYS A 149 -14.21 3.03 -9.53
C LYS A 149 -13.23 1.86 -9.55
N LEU A 150 -12.89 1.33 -8.38
CA LEU A 150 -12.06 0.15 -8.24
C LEU A 150 -12.81 -1.15 -8.59
N ASN A 151 -14.12 -1.07 -8.83
CA ASN A 151 -15.00 -2.24 -8.99
C ASN A 151 -14.86 -3.22 -7.80
N ARG A 152 -14.78 -2.66 -6.59
CA ARG A 152 -14.57 -3.39 -5.33
C ARG A 152 -15.68 -3.17 -4.29
N SER A 153 -16.71 -2.41 -4.60
CA SER A 153 -17.80 -2.08 -3.66
C SER A 153 -18.53 -3.29 -3.09
N GLU A 154 -18.51 -4.43 -3.79
CA GLU A 154 -19.22 -5.66 -3.38
C GLU A 154 -18.30 -6.73 -2.76
N LEU A 155 -16.99 -6.50 -2.69
CA LEU A 155 -16.00 -7.56 -2.45
C LEU A 155 -15.12 -7.35 -1.23
N VAL A 156 -15.23 -6.24 -0.57
CA VAL A 156 -14.50 -6.00 0.68
C VAL A 156 -15.33 -6.62 1.79
N GLU A 157 -14.94 -7.82 2.21
CA GLU A 157 -15.41 -8.36 3.49
C GLU A 157 -14.95 -7.40 4.58
N SER A 158 -15.91 -6.74 5.23
CA SER A 158 -15.64 -5.83 6.31
C SER A 158 -14.91 -6.59 7.44
N ARG A 159 -13.64 -6.29 7.62
CA ARG A 159 -12.90 -6.69 8.82
C ARG A 159 -13.18 -5.65 9.89
N THR A 160 -14.37 -5.70 10.45
CA THR A 160 -14.97 -4.71 11.35
C THR A 160 -14.09 -4.27 12.51
N GLU A 161 -13.08 -5.03 12.89
CA GLU A 161 -12.17 -4.71 13.99
C GLU A 161 -11.13 -3.62 13.63
N LEU A 162 -10.69 -3.55 12.38
CA LEU A 162 -9.63 -2.62 11.98
C LEU A 162 -10.00 -1.14 12.12
N PRO A 163 -11.17 -0.67 11.64
CA PRO A 163 -11.61 0.70 11.85
C PRO A 163 -11.62 1.07 13.34
N THR A 164 -12.09 0.17 14.19
CA THR A 164 -12.16 0.35 15.65
C THR A 164 -10.76 0.47 16.26
N VAL A 165 -9.82 -0.39 15.87
CA VAL A 165 -8.43 -0.35 16.37
C VAL A 165 -7.77 0.96 15.98
N PHE A 166 -7.88 1.40 14.71
CA PHE A 166 -7.33 2.67 14.28
C PHE A 166 -7.95 3.86 15.02
N TYR A 167 -9.26 3.84 15.24
CA TYR A 167 -9.93 4.88 16.00
C TYR A 167 -9.42 4.97 17.44
N GLN A 168 -9.22 3.83 18.11
CA GLN A 168 -8.67 3.79 19.48
C GLN A 168 -7.24 4.35 19.51
N MET A 169 -6.38 3.96 18.58
CA MET A 169 -5.00 4.48 18.48
C MET A 169 -4.98 6.00 18.26
N GLU A 170 -5.83 6.51 17.38
CA GLU A 170 -5.95 7.95 17.12
C GLU A 170 -6.47 8.72 18.34
N LYS A 171 -7.42 8.12 19.10
CA LYS A 171 -7.92 8.70 20.35
C LYS A 171 -6.80 8.88 21.37
N VAL A 172 -5.95 7.88 21.55
CA VAL A 172 -4.78 7.95 22.44
C VAL A 172 -3.82 9.05 21.96
N SER A 173 -3.53 9.12 20.66
CA SER A 173 -2.64 10.14 20.08
C SER A 173 -3.13 11.56 20.29
N ARG A 174 -4.46 11.80 20.26
CA ARG A 174 -5.03 13.14 20.52
C ARG A 174 -4.95 13.59 21.98
N GLN A 175 -4.77 12.66 22.91
CA GLN A 175 -4.62 12.97 24.34
C GLN A 175 -3.20 13.49 24.67
N ILE A 176 -2.25 13.38 23.73
CA ILE A 176 -0.86 13.81 23.89
C ILE A 176 -0.66 15.28 23.45
N GLN A 177 -1.67 15.92 22.87
CA GLN A 177 -1.71 17.34 22.54
C GLN A 177 -2.29 18.19 23.69
#